data_8a744dbade95d9dba60fc44fd32979b0
#
_entry.id   8a744dbade95d9dba60fc44fd32979b0
#
_cell.length_a   1.000
_cell.length_b   1.000
_cell.length_c   1.000
_cell.angle_alpha   90.00
_cell.angle_beta   90.00
_cell.angle_gamma   90.00
#
_symmetry.space_group_name_H-M   'P 1'
#
loop_
_entity.id
_entity.type
_entity.pdbx_description
1 polymer ?
#
loop_
_entity_poly.entity_id
_entity_poly.type
_entity_poly.pdbx_seq_one_letter_code
_entity_poly.pdbx_strand_id
1 'polypeptide(L)'
;MKIKNYDGIIEHHKSVKSTNLMAIEKIQNNEDFDWLIADYQTDGRGRSSNVWDSPVGGLYATRVIKDNNLDYSHISQISILSSVIIAYTINKFIDGWNIKLKWPNDILIGGDKLCGILIQTLNHDNNFYIIIGFGINVK
;
A
#
# COMPACT_ATOMS: atom_id res chain seq x y z
N MET A 1 -1.45 6.29 -16.04
CA MET A 1 -0.02 6.01 -16.36
C MET A 1 0.11 4.59 -16.88
N LYS A 2 0.83 4.38 -17.98
CA LYS A 2 1.11 3.02 -18.50
C LYS A 2 2.54 2.62 -18.09
N ILE A 3 2.68 1.48 -17.42
CA ILE A 3 3.97 0.88 -17.11
C ILE A 3 4.26 -0.19 -18.16
N LYS A 4 5.48 -0.20 -18.71
CA LYS A 4 5.89 -1.20 -19.72
C LYS A 4 5.71 -2.61 -19.15
N ASN A 5 4.98 -3.47 -19.88
CA ASN A 5 4.64 -4.84 -19.49
C ASN A 5 3.69 -4.99 -18.29
N TYR A 6 2.85 -3.99 -18.02
CA TYR A 6 1.76 -4.07 -17.06
C TYR A 6 0.45 -3.63 -17.71
N ASP A 7 -0.52 -4.54 -17.78
CA ASP A 7 -1.82 -4.30 -18.44
C ASP A 7 -2.91 -3.84 -17.48
N GLY A 8 -2.59 -3.68 -16.20
CA GLY A 8 -3.55 -3.22 -15.18
C GLY A 8 -3.76 -1.72 -15.20
N ILE A 9 -4.83 -1.29 -14.53
CA ILE A 9 -5.23 0.12 -14.41
C ILE A 9 -4.49 0.77 -13.24
N ILE A 10 -3.69 1.79 -13.52
CA ILE A 10 -2.98 2.60 -12.53
C ILE A 10 -3.48 4.02 -12.58
N GLU A 11 -4.02 4.49 -11.47
CA GLU A 11 -4.44 5.88 -11.30
C GLU A 11 -3.43 6.64 -10.45
N HIS A 12 -3.01 7.81 -10.92
CA HIS A 12 -2.13 8.72 -10.20
C HIS A 12 -2.84 10.04 -9.89
N HIS A 13 -2.83 10.43 -8.63
CA HIS A 13 -3.48 11.62 -8.10
C HIS A 13 -2.46 12.57 -7.45
N LYS A 14 -2.63 13.88 -7.63
CA LYS A 14 -1.78 14.86 -6.94
C LYS A 14 -2.02 14.88 -5.44
N SER A 15 -3.28 14.77 -5.04
CA SER A 15 -3.67 14.76 -3.62
C SER A 15 -4.94 13.95 -3.41
N VAL A 16 -4.96 13.17 -2.34
CA VAL A 16 -6.13 12.43 -1.88
C VAL A 16 -6.22 12.52 -0.35
N LYS A 17 -7.34 12.15 0.23
CA LYS A 17 -7.43 11.97 1.69
C LYS A 17 -6.50 10.82 2.11
N SER A 18 -6.73 9.65 1.56
CA SER A 18 -5.93 8.45 1.72
C SER A 18 -6.14 7.55 0.52
N THR A 19 -5.07 6.95 -0.01
CA THR A 19 -5.18 5.99 -1.13
C THR A 19 -6.01 4.76 -0.74
N ASN A 20 -5.91 4.28 0.50
CA ASN A 20 -6.75 3.19 1.00
C ASN A 20 -8.23 3.57 1.09
N LEU A 21 -8.54 4.77 1.59
CA LEU A 21 -9.94 5.25 1.64
C LEU A 21 -10.52 5.38 0.24
N MET A 22 -9.78 5.97 -0.69
CA MET A 22 -10.19 6.07 -2.08
C MET A 22 -10.42 4.69 -2.70
N ALA A 23 -9.57 3.70 -2.39
CA ALA A 23 -9.76 2.33 -2.85
C ALA A 23 -11.08 1.74 -2.35
N ILE A 24 -11.43 1.95 -1.08
CA ILE A 24 -12.70 1.48 -0.50
C ILE A 24 -13.88 2.14 -1.22
N GLU A 25 -13.85 3.47 -1.40
CA GLU A 25 -14.91 4.22 -2.09
C GLU A 25 -15.11 3.72 -3.53
N LYS A 26 -14.01 3.51 -4.27
CA LYS A 26 -14.06 3.01 -5.65
C LYS A 26 -14.62 1.58 -5.74
N ILE A 27 -14.23 0.68 -4.84
CA ILE A 27 -14.79 -0.68 -4.77
C ILE A 27 -16.31 -0.60 -4.54
N GLN A 28 -16.76 0.24 -3.61
CA GLN A 28 -18.19 0.42 -3.30
C GLN A 28 -18.99 1.00 -4.48
N ASN A 29 -18.33 1.78 -5.34
CA ASN A 29 -18.92 2.33 -6.56
C ASN A 29 -18.76 1.40 -7.78
N ASN A 30 -18.20 0.20 -7.61
CA ASN A 30 -17.93 -0.76 -8.69
C ASN A 30 -17.04 -0.18 -9.80
N GLU A 31 -16.05 0.65 -9.42
CA GLU A 31 -15.05 1.20 -10.33
C GLU A 31 -13.87 0.25 -10.50
N ASP A 32 -13.39 0.06 -11.73
CA ASP A 32 -12.25 -0.80 -12.02
C ASP A 32 -10.93 -0.04 -11.87
N PHE A 33 -10.04 -0.59 -11.04
CA PHE A 33 -8.66 -0.13 -10.88
C PHE A 33 -7.82 -1.23 -10.24
N ASP A 34 -6.51 -1.14 -10.38
CA ASP A 34 -5.56 -2.05 -9.74
C ASP A 34 -4.70 -1.34 -8.71
N TRP A 35 -4.23 -0.16 -9.07
CA TRP A 35 -3.36 0.66 -8.26
C TRP A 35 -3.86 2.09 -8.15
N LEU A 36 -3.78 2.64 -6.94
CA LEU A 36 -3.91 4.06 -6.68
C LEU A 36 -2.57 4.58 -6.15
N ILE A 37 -2.09 5.68 -6.71
CA ILE A 37 -0.86 6.35 -6.31
C ILE A 37 -1.19 7.83 -6.04
N ALA A 38 -0.61 8.40 -4.99
CA ALA A 38 -0.76 9.81 -4.68
C ALA A 38 0.59 10.46 -4.34
N ASP A 39 0.76 11.74 -4.73
CA ASP A 39 1.92 12.54 -4.36
C ASP A 39 1.83 13.05 -2.91
N TYR A 40 0.61 13.16 -2.38
CA TYR A 40 0.31 13.71 -1.06
C TYR A 40 -0.99 13.12 -0.50
N GLN A 41 -1.04 12.90 0.82
CA GLN A 41 -2.28 12.51 1.50
C GLN A 41 -2.60 13.50 2.63
N THR A 42 -3.86 13.96 2.68
CA THR A 42 -4.34 14.88 3.74
C THR A 42 -4.78 14.18 5.00
N ASP A 43 -5.10 12.88 4.93
CA ASP A 43 -5.55 12.03 6.04
C ASP A 43 -4.92 10.63 5.89
N GLY A 44 -3.58 10.58 5.74
CA GLY A 44 -2.83 9.34 5.65
C GLY A 44 -3.03 8.48 6.91
N ARG A 45 -3.27 7.19 6.73
CA ARG A 45 -3.63 6.27 7.81
C ARG A 45 -2.60 5.18 8.01
N GLY A 46 -2.28 4.93 9.27
CA GLY A 46 -1.54 3.78 9.75
C GLY A 46 -2.45 2.81 10.52
N ARG A 47 -1.85 1.81 11.14
CA ARG A 47 -2.57 0.84 11.99
C ARG A 47 -3.05 1.51 13.29
N SER A 48 -4.12 0.93 13.87
CA SER A 48 -4.65 1.35 15.19
C SER A 48 -4.93 2.85 15.29
N SER A 49 -5.51 3.42 14.22
CA SER A 49 -5.86 4.85 14.13
C SER A 49 -4.66 5.82 14.16
N ASN A 50 -3.42 5.32 14.00
CA ASN A 50 -2.27 6.19 13.86
C ASN A 50 -2.34 6.98 12.54
N VAL A 51 -1.90 8.22 12.59
CA VAL A 51 -1.74 9.05 11.39
C VAL A 51 -0.44 8.66 10.69
N TRP A 52 -0.50 8.54 9.37
CA TRP A 52 0.67 8.45 8.50
C TRP A 52 0.90 9.80 7.85
N ASP A 53 1.94 10.49 8.28
CA ASP A 53 2.33 11.76 7.64
C ASP A 53 2.76 11.50 6.19
N SER A 54 2.17 12.27 5.28
CA SER A 54 2.26 11.98 3.84
C SER A 54 2.58 13.24 3.02
N PRO A 55 3.70 13.93 3.31
CA PRO A 55 4.08 15.12 2.55
C PRO A 55 4.51 14.78 1.12
N VAL A 56 4.54 15.78 0.27
CA VAL A 56 5.09 15.64 -1.10
C VAL A 56 6.54 15.16 -1.04
N GLY A 57 6.88 14.18 -1.86
CA GLY A 57 8.22 13.58 -1.94
C GLY A 57 8.31 12.17 -1.38
N GLY A 58 7.26 11.67 -0.73
CA GLY A 58 7.08 10.25 -0.44
C GLY A 58 6.39 9.51 -1.60
N LEU A 59 6.26 8.20 -1.48
CA LEU A 59 5.43 7.37 -2.35
C LEU A 59 4.29 6.78 -1.53
N TYR A 60 3.07 7.09 -1.89
CA TYR A 60 1.85 6.57 -1.26
C TYR A 60 1.06 5.81 -2.29
N ALA A 61 0.90 4.52 -2.06
CA ALA A 61 0.24 3.67 -3.03
C ALA A 61 -0.65 2.63 -2.35
N THR A 62 -1.68 2.22 -3.07
CA THR A 62 -2.59 1.15 -2.67
C THR A 62 -2.80 0.19 -3.83
N ARG A 63 -2.55 -1.09 -3.59
CA ARG A 63 -2.94 -2.21 -4.48
C ARG A 63 -4.23 -2.83 -3.97
N VAL A 64 -5.14 -3.11 -4.87
CA VAL A 64 -6.34 -3.91 -4.55
C VAL A 64 -6.25 -5.28 -5.20
N ILE A 65 -6.58 -6.30 -4.43
CA ILE A 65 -6.70 -7.68 -4.87
C ILE A 65 -8.12 -8.13 -4.58
N LYS A 66 -8.81 -8.64 -5.59
CA LYS A 66 -10.10 -9.30 -5.47
C LYS A 66 -9.87 -10.81 -5.58
N ASP A 67 -10.11 -11.54 -4.50
CA ASP A 67 -9.94 -13.00 -4.48
C ASP A 67 -10.85 -13.63 -3.43
N ASN A 68 -11.82 -14.40 -3.90
CA ASN A 68 -12.79 -15.08 -3.04
C ASN A 68 -12.26 -16.38 -2.42
N ASN A 69 -11.05 -16.82 -2.76
CA ASN A 69 -10.38 -17.93 -2.09
C ASN A 69 -9.62 -17.48 -0.85
N LEU A 70 -9.50 -16.17 -0.63
CA LEU A 70 -8.87 -15.58 0.54
C LEU A 70 -9.94 -15.16 1.56
N ASP A 71 -9.55 -15.10 2.82
CA ASP A 71 -10.36 -14.63 3.93
C ASP A 71 -9.50 -13.89 4.98
N TYR A 72 -10.12 -13.53 6.10
CA TYR A 72 -9.45 -12.80 7.18
C TYR A 72 -8.26 -13.55 7.80
N SER A 73 -8.20 -14.89 7.72
CA SER A 73 -7.10 -15.68 8.28
C SER A 73 -5.79 -15.46 7.52
N HIS A 74 -5.85 -15.03 6.27
CA HIS A 74 -4.68 -14.80 5.41
C HIS A 74 -4.04 -13.43 5.60
N ILE A 75 -4.68 -12.48 6.32
CA ILE A 75 -4.24 -11.09 6.41
C ILE A 75 -2.82 -10.96 6.99
N SER A 76 -2.50 -11.72 8.04
CA SER A 76 -1.17 -11.68 8.66
C SER A 76 -0.08 -12.16 7.69
N GLN A 77 -0.36 -13.22 6.93
CA GLN A 77 0.57 -13.76 5.93
C GLN A 77 0.77 -12.76 4.78
N ILE A 78 -0.31 -12.13 4.30
CA ILE A 78 -0.26 -11.11 3.26
C ILE A 78 0.54 -9.89 3.73
N SER A 79 0.40 -9.48 4.99
CA SER A 79 1.18 -8.38 5.56
C SER A 79 2.68 -8.67 5.55
N ILE A 80 3.08 -9.86 5.98
CA ILE A 80 4.48 -10.29 5.97
C ILE A 80 5.00 -10.37 4.53
N LEU A 81 4.26 -11.03 3.64
CA LEU A 81 4.65 -11.18 2.24
C LEU A 81 4.80 -9.82 1.54
N SER A 82 3.85 -8.90 1.78
CA SER A 82 3.93 -7.53 1.25
C SER A 82 5.19 -6.82 1.74
N SER A 83 5.53 -6.95 3.03
CA SER A 83 6.73 -6.35 3.60
C SER A 83 8.00 -6.89 2.94
N VAL A 84 8.08 -8.20 2.72
CA VAL A 84 9.22 -8.84 2.06
C VAL A 84 9.35 -8.37 0.60
N ILE A 85 8.25 -8.37 -0.15
CA ILE A 85 8.25 -7.95 -1.56
C ILE A 85 8.66 -6.48 -1.70
N ILE A 86 8.10 -5.60 -0.87
CA ILE A 86 8.42 -4.17 -0.91
C ILE A 86 9.87 -3.94 -0.50
N ALA A 87 10.36 -4.57 0.58
CA ALA A 87 11.76 -4.45 0.99
C ALA A 87 12.72 -4.97 -0.09
N TYR A 88 12.44 -6.13 -0.69
CA TYR A 88 13.22 -6.67 -1.81
C TYR A 88 13.24 -5.72 -3.00
N THR A 89 12.10 -5.11 -3.31
CA THR A 89 12.00 -4.15 -4.42
C THR A 89 12.81 -2.89 -4.13
N ILE A 90 12.66 -2.31 -2.94
CA ILE A 90 13.43 -1.12 -2.53
C ILE A 90 14.94 -1.41 -2.58
N ASN A 91 15.37 -2.59 -2.13
CA ASN A 91 16.79 -2.97 -2.11
C ASN A 91 17.43 -3.01 -3.50
N LYS A 92 16.65 -3.05 -4.59
CA LYS A 92 17.16 -2.92 -5.96
C LYS A 92 17.52 -1.50 -6.38
N PHE A 93 17.03 -0.50 -5.65
CA PHE A 93 17.22 0.92 -5.95
C PHE A 93 18.22 1.60 -5.03
N ILE A 94 18.60 0.93 -3.92
CA ILE A 94 19.50 1.49 -2.92
C ILE A 94 20.60 0.48 -2.59
N ASP A 95 21.83 0.81 -2.98
CA ASP A 95 23.02 -0.01 -2.69
C ASP A 95 23.63 0.33 -1.34
N GLY A 96 24.14 -0.68 -0.64
CA GLY A 96 24.93 -0.50 0.59
C GLY A 96 24.12 -0.18 1.85
N TRP A 97 22.79 -0.15 1.78
CA TRP A 97 21.93 0.10 2.93
C TRP A 97 21.42 -1.17 3.58
N ASN A 98 21.42 -1.20 4.91
CA ASN A 98 20.90 -2.32 5.69
C ASN A 98 19.39 -2.14 5.92
N ILE A 99 18.58 -2.74 5.04
CA ILE A 99 17.12 -2.78 5.20
C ILE A 99 16.77 -3.87 6.21
N LYS A 100 15.92 -3.53 7.17
CA LYS A 100 15.39 -4.45 8.17
C LYS A 100 13.87 -4.48 8.13
N LEU A 101 13.31 -5.66 8.30
CA LEU A 101 11.87 -5.82 8.51
C LEU A 101 11.59 -5.75 10.01
N LYS A 102 10.70 -4.86 10.40
CA LYS A 102 10.14 -4.79 11.76
C LYS A 102 8.71 -5.30 11.71
N TRP A 103 8.55 -6.50 12.27
CA TRP A 103 7.25 -7.13 12.36
C TRP A 103 6.21 -6.21 13.03
N PRO A 104 4.95 -6.20 12.55
CA PRO A 104 4.42 -7.02 11.44
C PRO A 104 4.41 -6.30 10.08
N ASN A 105 4.72 -5.02 9.98
CA ASN A 105 4.37 -4.22 8.81
C ASN A 105 5.27 -3.01 8.53
N ASP A 106 6.42 -2.93 9.16
CA ASP A 106 7.34 -1.80 8.98
C ASP A 106 8.64 -2.25 8.32
N ILE A 107 9.17 -1.39 7.46
CA ILE A 107 10.50 -1.54 6.86
C ILE A 107 11.36 -0.41 7.39
N LEU A 108 12.53 -0.75 7.90
CA LEU A 108 13.48 0.18 8.49
C LEU A 108 14.74 0.28 7.64
N ILE A 109 15.37 1.45 7.65
CA ILE A 109 16.68 1.72 7.08
C ILE A 109 17.49 2.55 8.08
N GLY A 110 18.71 2.12 8.41
CA GLY A 110 19.53 2.82 9.41
C GLY A 110 18.92 2.92 10.82
N GLY A 111 17.85 2.20 11.09
CA GLY A 111 17.06 2.28 12.33
C GLY A 111 15.80 3.12 12.21
N ASP A 112 15.67 3.94 11.18
CA ASP A 112 14.52 4.78 10.93
C ASP A 112 13.46 4.07 10.08
N LYS A 113 12.20 4.47 10.24
CA LYS A 113 11.09 3.90 9.49
C LYS A 113 11.07 4.42 8.06
N LEU A 114 11.42 3.55 7.12
CA LEU A 114 11.39 3.84 5.68
C LEU A 114 10.00 3.64 5.09
N CYS A 115 9.32 2.54 5.47
CA CYS A 115 8.02 2.19 4.91
C CYS A 115 7.09 1.64 6.00
N GLY A 116 5.82 1.99 5.89
CA GLY A 116 4.73 1.38 6.65
C GLY A 116 3.70 0.76 5.72
N ILE A 117 3.16 -0.38 6.09
CA ILE A 117 2.17 -1.13 5.31
C ILE A 117 0.88 -1.24 6.12
N LEU A 118 -0.24 -0.92 5.47
CA LEU A 118 -1.58 -1.02 6.04
C LEU A 118 -2.45 -1.92 5.16
N ILE A 119 -2.84 -3.07 5.71
CA ILE A 119 -3.77 -3.97 5.03
C ILE A 119 -5.17 -3.79 5.63
N GLN A 120 -6.13 -3.60 4.75
CA GLN A 120 -7.55 -3.57 5.07
C GLN A 120 -8.29 -4.56 4.17
N THR A 121 -9.47 -4.96 4.59
CA THR A 121 -10.32 -5.86 3.82
C THR A 121 -11.71 -5.28 3.68
N LEU A 122 -12.37 -5.64 2.60
CA LEU A 122 -13.74 -5.24 2.33
C LEU A 122 -14.49 -6.42 1.70
N ASN A 123 -15.68 -6.71 2.21
CA ASN A 123 -16.65 -7.53 1.49
C ASN A 123 -17.64 -6.61 0.77
N HIS A 124 -17.74 -6.76 -0.54
CA HIS A 124 -18.68 -5.99 -1.36
C HIS A 124 -19.18 -6.84 -2.53
N ASP A 125 -20.50 -6.86 -2.74
CA ASP A 125 -21.17 -7.62 -3.81
C ASP A 125 -20.72 -9.09 -3.92
N ASN A 126 -20.70 -9.81 -2.78
CA ASN A 126 -20.24 -11.20 -2.66
C ASN A 126 -18.77 -11.43 -3.05
N ASN A 127 -17.96 -10.38 -3.08
CA ASN A 127 -16.53 -10.48 -3.34
C ASN A 127 -15.72 -10.05 -2.14
N PHE A 128 -14.60 -10.75 -1.90
CA PHE A 128 -13.63 -10.40 -0.89
C PHE A 128 -12.48 -9.61 -1.51
N TYR A 129 -12.24 -8.42 -0.97
CA TYR A 129 -11.19 -7.52 -1.40
C TYR A 129 -10.13 -7.35 -0.33
N ILE A 130 -8.87 -7.37 -0.73
CA ILE A 130 -7.71 -7.04 0.09
C ILE A 130 -7.12 -5.75 -0.44
N ILE A 131 -7.00 -4.77 0.44
CA ILE A 131 -6.54 -3.42 0.15
C ILE A 131 -5.17 -3.27 0.82
N ILE A 132 -4.11 -3.25 0.02
CA ILE A 132 -2.72 -3.21 0.49
C ILE A 132 -2.18 -1.81 0.27
N GLY A 133 -2.25 -0.97 1.30
CA GLY A 133 -1.66 0.35 1.29
C GLY A 133 -0.24 0.36 1.83
N PHE A 134 0.62 1.18 1.24
CA PHE A 134 1.94 1.45 1.79
C PHE A 134 2.39 2.87 1.53
N GLY A 135 3.13 3.40 2.49
CA GLY A 135 3.81 4.68 2.39
C GLY A 135 5.32 4.49 2.51
N ILE A 136 6.08 5.09 1.59
CA ILE A 136 7.55 5.07 1.60
C ILE A 136 8.05 6.49 1.79
N ASN A 137 8.90 6.71 2.80
CA ASN A 137 9.59 7.96 3.04
C ASN A 137 10.83 8.03 2.13
N VAL A 138 10.78 8.83 1.08
CA VAL A 138 11.87 8.94 0.08
C VAL A 138 12.81 10.12 0.37
N LYS A 139 12.38 11.03 1.25
CA LYS A 139 13.16 12.21 1.70
C LYS A 139 13.24 12.26 3.21
#